data_a5ee93946899b5f6298339a66802a248
#
_entry.id   a5ee93946899b5f6298339a66802a248
#
_cell.length_a   1.000
_cell.length_b   1.000
_cell.length_c   1.000
_cell.angle_alpha   90.00
_cell.angle_beta   90.00
_cell.angle_gamma   90.00
#
_symmetry.space_group_name_H-M   'P 1'
#
loop_
_entity.id
_entity.type
_entity.pdbx_description
1 polymer ?
#
loop_
_entity_poly.entity_id
_entity_poly.type
_entity_poly.pdbx_seq_one_letter_code
_entity_poly.pdbx_strand_id
1 'polypeptide(L)'
;MNVLSLRTLQAALIGAVSLTLAACDGISITFNDGDSKVKGSGVAASETRAVASFDAIDATGIGKLKLRIGDSEGVKVLADDNILPLIKTEVKNGVLTLSTQGASSSKTDIVFEVTARRIKRLENSGTVSIDASGFNGGELSVETSGVGSIKLNGRVDSLKAELSGVGSLEADALAADRVDTSLSGVGSANVRAEKSLRANVSGVGSLSWKGAATDVTTNVSGIGRVSKG
;
A
#
# COMPACT_ATOMS: atom_id res chain seq x y z
N MET A 1 -23.24 9.88 -61.43
CA MET A 1 -23.64 8.74 -60.63
C MET A 1 -22.38 8.19 -59.98
N ASN A 2 -22.16 8.53 -58.74
CA ASN A 2 -21.54 7.66 -57.71
C ASN A 2 -21.37 8.49 -56.44
N VAL A 3 -22.11 8.07 -55.46
CA VAL A 3 -22.17 8.72 -54.14
C VAL A 3 -21.05 8.11 -53.30
N LEU A 4 -20.11 8.95 -52.87
CA LEU A 4 -19.07 8.56 -51.90
C LEU A 4 -19.52 8.97 -50.52
N SER A 5 -19.80 7.97 -49.67
CA SER A 5 -20.20 8.17 -48.27
C SER A 5 -18.97 8.48 -47.40
N LEU A 6 -18.91 9.66 -46.85
CA LEU A 6 -17.93 10.10 -45.86
C LEU A 6 -18.43 9.70 -44.48
N ARG A 7 -17.76 8.71 -43.83
CA ARG A 7 -17.99 8.36 -42.43
C ARG A 7 -17.18 9.33 -41.56
N THR A 8 -17.88 10.23 -40.92
CA THR A 8 -17.34 11.16 -39.93
C THR A 8 -17.02 10.43 -38.64
N LEU A 9 -15.75 10.52 -38.24
CA LEU A 9 -15.27 10.14 -36.93
C LEU A 9 -15.64 11.25 -35.94
N GLN A 10 -16.56 11.03 -35.03
CA GLN A 10 -16.86 11.96 -33.93
C GLN A 10 -15.95 11.66 -32.76
N ALA A 11 -14.96 12.50 -32.53
CA ALA A 11 -14.26 12.62 -31.26
C ALA A 11 -15.07 13.57 -30.38
N ALA A 12 -15.67 13.05 -29.31
CA ALA A 12 -16.37 13.85 -28.31
C ALA A 12 -15.36 14.53 -27.40
N LEU A 13 -15.12 15.81 -27.61
CA LEU A 13 -14.42 16.69 -26.68
C LEU A 13 -15.48 17.42 -25.86
N ILE A 14 -15.72 16.96 -24.62
CA ILE A 14 -16.61 17.65 -23.68
C ILE A 14 -15.72 18.56 -22.81
N GLY A 15 -15.59 19.81 -23.28
CA GLY A 15 -15.09 20.92 -22.49
C GLY A 15 -16.14 22.03 -22.57
N ALA A 16 -16.99 22.11 -21.56
CA ALA A 16 -17.93 23.24 -21.47
C ALA A 16 -17.19 24.46 -20.92
N VAL A 17 -16.69 25.32 -21.82
CA VAL A 17 -16.25 26.69 -21.47
C VAL A 17 -17.44 27.61 -21.66
N SER A 18 -18.09 28.01 -20.56
CA SER A 18 -19.10 29.10 -20.63
C SER A 18 -18.40 30.45 -20.45
N LEU A 19 -18.25 31.18 -21.55
CA LEU A 19 -17.74 32.55 -21.55
C LEU A 19 -18.92 33.52 -21.42
N THR A 20 -19.14 34.12 -20.25
CA THR A 20 -20.09 35.23 -20.09
C THR A 20 -19.31 36.53 -20.09
N LEU A 21 -19.49 37.33 -21.17
CA LEU A 21 -19.03 38.73 -21.26
C LEU A 21 -20.05 39.65 -20.59
N ALA A 22 -19.74 40.12 -19.38
CA ALA A 22 -20.41 41.27 -18.79
C ALA A 22 -19.40 42.43 -18.69
N ALA A 23 -19.83 43.61 -19.07
CA ALA A 23 -19.02 44.81 -19.21
C ALA A 23 -18.43 45.26 -17.86
N CYS A 24 -17.14 45.64 -17.87
CA CYS A 24 -16.39 46.37 -16.81
C CYS A 24 -16.52 45.81 -15.37
N ASP A 25 -15.70 44.87 -15.08
CA ASP A 25 -14.86 44.70 -13.89
C ASP A 25 -14.48 43.22 -13.75
N GLY A 26 -13.20 42.93 -13.89
CA GLY A 26 -12.56 41.71 -13.46
C GLY A 26 -13.03 40.40 -14.10
N ILE A 27 -12.26 39.85 -15.02
CA ILE A 27 -12.45 38.46 -15.49
C ILE A 27 -12.07 37.51 -14.32
N SER A 28 -13.06 36.96 -13.63
CA SER A 28 -12.82 35.84 -12.68
C SER A 28 -12.93 34.54 -13.46
N ILE A 29 -11.82 33.91 -13.74
CA ILE A 29 -11.79 32.52 -14.24
C ILE A 29 -11.90 31.59 -13.04
N THR A 30 -13.09 31.05 -12.80
CA THR A 30 -13.29 30.01 -11.82
C THR A 30 -12.92 28.66 -12.46
N PHE A 31 -11.76 28.14 -12.15
CA PHE A 31 -11.45 26.75 -12.44
C PHE A 31 -12.26 25.91 -11.46
N ASN A 32 -13.32 25.27 -11.94
CA ASN A 32 -14.00 24.26 -11.16
C ASN A 32 -13.17 22.97 -11.25
N ASP A 33 -12.21 22.84 -10.31
CA ASP A 33 -11.42 21.64 -10.18
C ASP A 33 -12.39 20.54 -9.71
N GLY A 34 -12.78 19.67 -10.63
CA GLY A 34 -13.79 18.63 -10.44
C GLY A 34 -13.39 17.49 -9.48
N ASP A 35 -12.45 17.75 -8.60
CA ASP A 35 -11.98 16.83 -7.56
C ASP A 35 -12.63 17.17 -6.20
N SER A 36 -13.95 17.07 -6.16
CA SER A 36 -14.70 17.18 -4.90
C SER A 36 -14.40 15.96 -4.04
N LYS A 37 -13.32 16.07 -3.25
CA LYS A 37 -12.93 15.04 -2.29
C LYS A 37 -14.04 14.86 -1.26
N VAL A 38 -14.58 13.65 -1.18
CA VAL A 38 -15.66 13.30 -0.27
C VAL A 38 -15.14 13.21 1.16
N LYS A 39 -15.81 13.91 2.08
CA LYS A 39 -15.55 13.79 3.53
C LYS A 39 -16.44 12.71 4.13
N GLY A 40 -15.88 11.92 5.03
CA GLY A 40 -16.60 10.87 5.73
C GLY A 40 -17.78 11.39 6.58
N SER A 41 -18.87 10.66 6.58
CA SER A 41 -20.10 10.97 7.34
C SER A 41 -19.91 10.82 8.85
N GLY A 42 -19.07 9.86 9.27
CA GLY A 42 -18.90 9.41 10.65
C GLY A 42 -19.87 8.29 11.05
N VAL A 43 -20.62 7.76 10.10
CA VAL A 43 -21.45 6.57 10.29
C VAL A 43 -20.65 5.34 9.88
N ALA A 44 -20.18 4.56 10.83
CA ALA A 44 -19.39 3.37 10.58
C ALA A 44 -20.21 2.30 9.87
N ALA A 45 -19.66 1.74 8.81
CA ALA A 45 -20.24 0.65 8.06
C ALA A 45 -19.18 -0.38 7.65
N SER A 46 -19.60 -1.56 7.22
CA SER A 46 -18.67 -2.59 6.72
C SER A 46 -19.27 -3.38 5.57
N GLU A 47 -18.40 -3.86 4.69
CA GLU A 47 -18.76 -4.64 3.53
C GLU A 47 -17.79 -5.81 3.37
N THR A 48 -18.34 -7.03 3.17
CA THR A 48 -17.53 -8.19 2.77
C THR A 48 -17.52 -8.28 1.26
N ARG A 49 -16.36 -8.42 0.68
CA ARG A 49 -16.14 -8.43 -0.76
C ARG A 49 -15.64 -9.78 -1.23
N ALA A 50 -16.31 -10.33 -2.22
CA ALA A 50 -15.83 -11.52 -2.92
C ALA A 50 -14.65 -11.11 -3.81
N VAL A 51 -13.55 -11.83 -3.70
CA VAL A 51 -12.33 -11.61 -4.49
C VAL A 51 -11.87 -12.93 -5.09
N ALA A 52 -11.19 -12.86 -6.23
CA ALA A 52 -10.47 -14.01 -6.78
C ALA A 52 -9.26 -14.34 -5.91
N SER A 53 -8.67 -15.52 -6.09
CA SER A 53 -7.44 -15.91 -5.37
C SER A 53 -6.27 -14.99 -5.70
N PHE A 54 -5.47 -14.67 -4.67
CA PHE A 54 -4.31 -13.79 -4.76
C PHE A 54 -3.17 -14.30 -3.86
N ASP A 55 -1.95 -13.97 -4.22
CA ASP A 55 -0.75 -14.23 -3.40
C ASP A 55 0.15 -12.99 -3.25
N ALA A 56 -0.36 -11.84 -3.69
CA ALA A 56 0.25 -10.53 -3.50
C ALA A 56 -0.79 -9.47 -3.13
N ILE A 57 -0.38 -8.47 -2.36
CA ILE A 57 -1.22 -7.32 -2.00
C ILE A 57 -0.46 -6.04 -2.36
N ASP A 58 -1.16 -5.11 -3.00
CA ASP A 58 -0.71 -3.74 -3.26
C ASP A 58 -1.66 -2.74 -2.57
N ALA A 59 -1.17 -2.08 -1.53
CA ALA A 59 -1.89 -1.11 -0.74
C ALA A 59 -1.55 0.32 -1.20
N THR A 60 -2.35 0.86 -2.11
CA THR A 60 -2.18 2.20 -2.71
C THR A 60 -3.04 3.27 -2.06
N GLY A 61 -3.94 2.89 -1.15
CA GLY A 61 -4.91 3.77 -0.50
C GLY A 61 -4.41 4.41 0.78
N ILE A 62 -5.38 4.73 1.65
CA ILE A 62 -5.18 5.24 3.01
C ILE A 62 -5.87 4.27 3.97
N GLY A 63 -5.26 3.98 5.13
CA GLY A 63 -5.93 3.19 6.16
C GLY A 63 -5.05 2.17 6.87
N LYS A 64 -5.69 1.11 7.36
CA LYS A 64 -5.05 0.01 8.08
C LYS A 64 -5.35 -1.32 7.37
N LEU A 65 -4.33 -2.09 7.07
CA LEU A 65 -4.46 -3.46 6.57
C LEU A 65 -4.17 -4.44 7.71
N LYS A 66 -5.15 -5.25 8.08
CA LYS A 66 -5.02 -6.40 8.95
C LYS A 66 -5.03 -7.66 8.12
N LEU A 67 -3.87 -8.26 7.91
CA LEU A 67 -3.72 -9.49 7.13
C LEU A 67 -3.52 -10.69 8.06
N ARG A 68 -4.28 -11.73 7.83
CA ARG A 68 -4.11 -13.03 8.49
C ARG A 68 -3.91 -14.13 7.44
N ILE A 69 -2.82 -14.87 7.57
CA ILE A 69 -2.63 -16.10 6.80
C ILE A 69 -3.43 -17.21 7.46
N GLY A 70 -4.24 -17.95 6.68
CA GLY A 70 -5.12 -19.01 7.16
C GLY A 70 -5.73 -19.81 6.00
N ASP A 71 -6.70 -20.67 6.29
CA ASP A 71 -7.24 -21.63 5.32
C ASP A 71 -8.27 -21.06 4.34
N SER A 72 -8.69 -19.82 4.53
CA SER A 72 -9.70 -19.15 3.69
C SER A 72 -9.15 -17.87 3.05
N GLU A 73 -9.86 -17.41 2.02
CA GLU A 73 -9.59 -16.12 1.39
C GLU A 73 -10.81 -15.22 1.54
N GLY A 74 -10.59 -13.96 1.86
CA GLY A 74 -11.66 -12.99 2.03
C GLY A 74 -11.15 -11.59 2.31
N VAL A 75 -11.99 -10.62 1.97
CA VAL A 75 -11.75 -9.20 2.22
C VAL A 75 -12.99 -8.60 2.85
N LYS A 76 -12.82 -7.98 4.02
CA LYS A 76 -13.83 -7.15 4.65
C LYS A 76 -13.29 -5.74 4.79
N VAL A 77 -14.07 -4.76 4.37
CA VAL A 77 -13.72 -3.35 4.44
C VAL A 77 -14.61 -2.66 5.47
N LEU A 78 -14.01 -1.88 6.34
CA LEU A 78 -14.70 -1.03 7.31
C LEU A 78 -14.32 0.42 7.01
N ALA A 79 -15.31 1.30 6.96
CA ALA A 79 -15.13 2.75 6.76
C ALA A 79 -16.44 3.48 7.08
N ASP A 80 -16.46 4.80 6.88
CA ASP A 80 -17.74 5.53 6.84
C ASP A 80 -18.61 5.03 5.67
N ASP A 81 -19.93 5.01 5.85
CA ASP A 81 -20.91 4.49 4.88
C ASP A 81 -20.78 5.16 3.50
N ASN A 82 -20.54 6.46 3.47
CA ASN A 82 -20.35 7.24 2.23
C ASN A 82 -18.94 7.11 1.63
N ILE A 83 -17.98 6.55 2.36
CA ILE A 83 -16.60 6.28 1.89
C ILE A 83 -16.47 4.87 1.32
N LEU A 84 -17.21 3.87 1.84
CA LEU A 84 -17.17 2.48 1.34
C LEU A 84 -17.29 2.35 -0.18
N PRO A 85 -18.19 3.08 -0.89
CA PRO A 85 -18.30 3.00 -2.34
C PRO A 85 -17.06 3.52 -3.11
N LEU A 86 -16.23 4.35 -2.46
CA LEU A 86 -15.00 4.91 -3.03
C LEU A 86 -13.78 4.03 -2.83
N ILE A 87 -13.92 3.00 -2.00
CA ILE A 87 -12.85 2.04 -1.74
C ILE A 87 -12.94 0.92 -2.77
N LYS A 88 -11.85 0.69 -3.50
CA LYS A 88 -11.73 -0.40 -4.46
C LYS A 88 -10.89 -1.53 -3.92
N THR A 89 -11.35 -2.75 -4.17
CA THR A 89 -10.64 -4.00 -3.90
C THR A 89 -10.73 -4.84 -5.17
N GLU A 90 -9.65 -4.94 -5.91
CA GLU A 90 -9.62 -5.63 -7.19
C GLU A 90 -8.47 -6.62 -7.23
N VAL A 91 -8.72 -7.81 -7.75
CA VAL A 91 -7.66 -8.81 -8.00
C VAL A 91 -7.39 -8.88 -9.49
N LYS A 92 -6.14 -8.59 -9.86
CA LYS A 92 -5.62 -8.76 -11.22
C LYS A 92 -4.30 -9.53 -11.17
N ASN A 93 -4.18 -10.57 -11.96
CA ASN A 93 -2.96 -11.38 -12.07
C ASN A 93 -2.43 -11.88 -10.70
N GLY A 94 -3.33 -12.25 -9.78
CA GLY A 94 -2.98 -12.70 -8.43
C GLY A 94 -2.58 -11.59 -7.46
N VAL A 95 -2.73 -10.32 -7.81
CA VAL A 95 -2.47 -9.16 -6.95
C VAL A 95 -3.78 -8.53 -6.50
N LEU A 96 -4.02 -8.50 -5.19
CA LEU A 96 -5.12 -7.75 -4.58
C LEU A 96 -4.69 -6.29 -4.41
N THR A 97 -5.30 -5.39 -5.17
CA THR A 97 -5.10 -3.94 -5.02
C THR A 97 -6.15 -3.37 -4.07
N LEU A 98 -5.67 -2.65 -3.05
CA LEU A 98 -6.49 -1.93 -2.06
C LEU A 98 -6.29 -0.43 -2.27
N SER A 99 -7.32 0.27 -2.75
CA SER A 99 -7.20 1.71 -3.04
C SER A 99 -8.41 2.51 -2.55
N THR A 100 -8.17 3.79 -2.26
CA THR A 100 -9.20 4.75 -1.89
C THR A 100 -9.22 5.86 -2.94
N GLN A 101 -10.32 6.03 -3.66
CA GLN A 101 -10.43 7.03 -4.73
C GLN A 101 -11.39 8.14 -4.33
N GLY A 102 -10.95 9.41 -4.44
CA GLY A 102 -11.78 10.56 -4.18
C GLY A 102 -12.16 10.78 -2.69
N ALA A 103 -11.69 9.96 -1.77
CA ALA A 103 -11.84 10.21 -0.33
C ALA A 103 -10.80 11.23 0.14
N SER A 104 -11.22 12.31 0.80
CA SER A 104 -10.30 13.29 1.39
C SER A 104 -10.01 13.01 2.86
N SER A 105 -10.99 12.48 3.56
CA SER A 105 -10.89 12.09 4.98
C SER A 105 -12.02 11.14 5.34
N SER A 106 -11.76 10.21 6.24
CA SER A 106 -12.76 9.40 6.92
C SER A 106 -12.78 9.83 8.40
N LYS A 107 -13.96 9.88 9.01
CA LYS A 107 -14.08 10.11 10.46
C LYS A 107 -13.89 8.83 11.25
N THR A 108 -14.22 7.68 10.65
CA THR A 108 -13.87 6.37 11.17
C THR A 108 -12.62 5.85 10.46
N ASP A 109 -11.87 4.98 11.11
CA ASP A 109 -10.72 4.33 10.49
C ASP A 109 -11.15 3.53 9.25
N ILE A 110 -10.43 3.69 8.15
CA ILE A 110 -10.53 2.77 7.02
C ILE A 110 -9.69 1.54 7.36
N VAL A 111 -10.35 0.38 7.46
CA VAL A 111 -9.69 -0.88 7.82
C VAL A 111 -10.01 -1.94 6.77
N PHE A 112 -8.97 -2.54 6.23
CA PHE A 112 -9.03 -3.73 5.39
C PHE A 112 -8.70 -4.94 6.24
N GLU A 113 -9.67 -5.81 6.50
CA GLU A 113 -9.46 -7.10 7.12
C GLU A 113 -9.37 -8.14 6.01
N VAL A 114 -8.17 -8.67 5.80
CA VAL A 114 -7.85 -9.59 4.71
C VAL A 114 -7.43 -10.93 5.30
N THR A 115 -8.01 -12.01 4.81
CA THR A 115 -7.54 -13.38 5.06
C THR A 115 -7.04 -13.96 3.74
N ALA A 116 -5.89 -14.59 3.75
CA ALA A 116 -5.29 -15.21 2.57
C ALA A 116 -4.63 -16.54 2.93
N ARG A 117 -4.59 -17.49 2.01
CA ARG A 117 -3.93 -18.79 2.23
C ARG A 117 -2.41 -18.66 2.20
N ARG A 118 -1.89 -17.75 1.41
CA ARG A 118 -0.47 -17.47 1.28
C ARG A 118 -0.28 -16.08 0.68
N ILE A 119 0.73 -15.40 1.17
CA ILE A 119 1.19 -14.14 0.57
C ILE A 119 2.69 -14.23 0.34
N LYS A 120 3.13 -13.88 -0.86
CA LYS A 120 4.52 -13.81 -1.26
C LYS A 120 5.03 -12.37 -1.37
N ARG A 121 4.12 -11.41 -1.63
CA ARG A 121 4.49 -10.00 -1.80
C ARG A 121 3.48 -9.09 -1.12
N LEU A 122 4.00 -8.16 -0.33
CA LEU A 122 3.27 -7.03 0.25
C LEU A 122 3.91 -5.74 -0.24
N GLU A 123 3.14 -4.90 -0.89
CA GLU A 123 3.56 -3.60 -1.37
C GLU A 123 2.73 -2.50 -0.72
N ASN A 124 3.38 -1.46 -0.21
CA ASN A 124 2.74 -0.25 0.31
C ASN A 124 3.28 0.97 -0.43
N SER A 125 2.51 1.49 -1.35
CA SER A 125 2.76 2.75 -2.05
C SER A 125 1.85 3.89 -1.57
N GLY A 126 0.89 3.58 -0.69
CA GLY A 126 -0.05 4.53 -0.09
C GLY A 126 0.35 5.04 1.30
N THR A 127 -0.65 5.47 2.06
CA THR A 127 -0.53 5.83 3.48
C THR A 127 -1.24 4.76 4.32
N VAL A 128 -0.62 3.59 4.42
CA VAL A 128 -1.24 2.39 5.02
C VAL A 128 -0.34 1.82 6.12
N SER A 129 -0.94 1.56 7.28
CA SER A 129 -0.31 0.73 8.31
C SER A 129 -0.72 -0.73 8.11
N ILE A 130 0.25 -1.64 8.03
CA ILE A 130 0.03 -3.07 7.77
C ILE A 130 0.36 -3.88 9.03
N ASP A 131 -0.58 -4.70 9.48
CA ASP A 131 -0.37 -5.72 10.51
C ASP A 131 -0.66 -7.09 9.89
N ALA A 132 0.38 -7.88 9.67
CA ALA A 132 0.29 -9.16 8.98
C ALA A 132 0.81 -10.30 9.85
N SER A 133 0.02 -11.35 10.00
CA SER A 133 0.30 -12.46 10.91
C SER A 133 -0.06 -13.82 10.34
N GLY A 134 0.55 -14.86 10.94
CA GLY A 134 0.27 -16.25 10.58
C GLY A 134 1.16 -16.80 9.47
N PHE A 135 2.24 -16.10 9.10
CA PHE A 135 3.20 -16.64 8.14
C PHE A 135 3.79 -17.96 8.64
N ASN A 136 3.89 -18.95 7.74
CA ASN A 136 4.38 -20.27 8.04
C ASN A 136 5.17 -20.86 6.86
N GLY A 137 6.43 -20.43 6.73
CA GLY A 137 7.34 -20.84 5.66
C GLY A 137 7.20 -20.03 4.35
N GLY A 138 8.05 -20.38 3.39
CA GLY A 138 8.10 -19.75 2.08
C GLY A 138 8.86 -18.44 2.02
N GLU A 139 8.71 -17.74 0.90
CA GLU A 139 9.38 -16.46 0.65
C GLU A 139 8.39 -15.32 0.79
N LEU A 140 8.84 -14.23 1.40
CA LEU A 140 8.07 -12.98 1.53
C LEU A 140 8.91 -11.81 1.05
N SER A 141 8.39 -11.07 0.07
CA SER A 141 8.90 -9.76 -0.34
C SER A 141 8.01 -8.67 0.22
N VAL A 142 8.62 -7.67 0.83
CA VAL A 142 7.94 -6.48 1.38
C VAL A 142 8.57 -5.24 0.78
N GLU A 143 7.76 -4.44 0.13
CA GLU A 143 8.21 -3.21 -0.53
C GLU A 143 7.38 -2.03 0.00
N THR A 144 8.03 -0.95 0.41
CA THR A 144 7.33 0.27 0.80
C THR A 144 8.00 1.50 0.20
N SER A 145 7.24 2.23 -0.60
CA SER A 145 7.56 3.57 -1.09
C SER A 145 6.63 4.63 -0.50
N GLY A 146 5.57 4.21 0.17
CA GLY A 146 4.57 5.05 0.82
C GLY A 146 4.96 5.47 2.24
N VAL A 147 3.93 5.77 3.03
CA VAL A 147 4.04 6.17 4.44
C VAL A 147 3.30 5.17 5.31
N GLY A 148 3.91 4.76 6.44
CA GLY A 148 3.24 3.89 7.41
C GLY A 148 4.18 2.91 8.10
N SER A 149 3.60 2.07 8.95
CA SER A 149 4.31 0.99 9.63
C SER A 149 3.88 -0.37 9.09
N ILE A 150 4.83 -1.28 8.99
CA ILE A 150 4.56 -2.67 8.61
C ILE A 150 4.99 -3.57 9.76
N LYS A 151 4.05 -4.30 10.33
CA LYS A 151 4.28 -5.29 11.38
C LYS A 151 4.06 -6.69 10.84
N LEU A 152 5.05 -7.56 11.04
CA LEU A 152 5.04 -8.94 10.54
C LEU A 152 5.24 -9.93 11.69
N ASN A 153 4.47 -11.03 11.66
CA ASN A 153 4.53 -12.05 12.68
C ASN A 153 4.42 -13.46 12.06
N GLY A 154 5.25 -14.39 12.56
CA GLY A 154 5.23 -15.80 12.13
C GLY A 154 6.62 -16.32 11.79
N ARG A 155 6.71 -17.13 10.73
CA ARG A 155 7.96 -17.68 10.21
C ARG A 155 7.96 -17.66 8.69
N VAL A 156 9.14 -17.38 8.10
CA VAL A 156 9.38 -17.52 6.65
C VAL A 156 10.77 -18.12 6.41
N ASP A 157 10.99 -18.67 5.23
CA ASP A 157 12.31 -19.16 4.84
C ASP A 157 13.20 -18.02 4.37
N SER A 158 12.59 -17.01 3.73
CA SER A 158 13.30 -15.83 3.24
C SER A 158 12.43 -14.58 3.35
N LEU A 159 12.98 -13.53 3.93
CA LEU A 159 12.42 -12.18 3.94
C LEU A 159 13.29 -11.26 3.08
N LYS A 160 12.70 -10.68 2.03
CA LYS A 160 13.26 -9.54 1.31
C LYS A 160 12.47 -8.30 1.68
N ALA A 161 13.12 -7.24 2.16
CA ALA A 161 12.44 -6.01 2.57
C ALA A 161 13.12 -4.78 1.98
N GLU A 162 12.38 -4.00 1.21
CA GLU A 162 12.85 -2.76 0.58
C GLU A 162 12.03 -1.57 1.10
N LEU A 163 12.67 -0.69 1.86
CA LEU A 163 12.06 0.48 2.49
C LEU A 163 12.64 1.75 1.85
N SER A 164 11.89 2.35 0.95
CA SER A 164 12.24 3.62 0.30
C SER A 164 11.35 4.80 0.74
N GLY A 165 10.22 4.52 1.39
CA GLY A 165 9.28 5.51 1.92
C GLY A 165 9.65 6.08 3.28
N VAL A 166 8.62 6.51 4.03
CA VAL A 166 8.74 7.01 5.40
C VAL A 166 7.98 6.10 6.35
N GLY A 167 8.68 5.51 7.32
CA GLY A 167 8.00 4.64 8.29
C GLY A 167 8.89 3.58 8.93
N SER A 168 8.26 2.51 9.41
CA SER A 168 8.97 1.44 10.12
C SER A 168 8.57 0.05 9.63
N LEU A 169 9.54 -0.86 9.66
CA LEU A 169 9.31 -2.30 9.56
C LEU A 169 9.57 -2.96 10.92
N GLU A 170 8.53 -3.57 11.49
CA GLU A 170 8.58 -4.35 12.72
C GLU A 170 8.43 -5.84 12.36
N ALA A 171 9.54 -6.51 12.10
CA ALA A 171 9.61 -7.92 11.73
C ALA A 171 10.45 -8.75 12.72
N ASP A 172 10.69 -8.27 13.93
CA ASP A 172 11.39 -9.01 14.98
C ASP A 172 10.58 -10.19 15.56
N ALA A 173 9.25 -10.19 15.33
CA ALA A 173 8.36 -11.30 15.61
C ALA A 173 8.18 -12.26 14.40
N LEU A 174 8.80 -11.98 13.26
CA LEU A 174 8.85 -12.84 12.08
C LEU A 174 10.21 -13.56 12.03
N ALA A 175 10.28 -14.83 12.40
CA ALA A 175 11.50 -15.60 12.29
C ALA A 175 11.79 -15.90 10.81
N ALA A 176 12.90 -15.41 10.27
CA ALA A 176 13.31 -15.68 8.90
C ALA A 176 14.67 -16.39 8.88
N ASP A 177 14.81 -17.45 8.09
CA ASP A 177 16.09 -18.11 7.93
C ASP A 177 17.09 -17.19 7.23
N ARG A 178 16.67 -16.52 6.18
CA ARG A 178 17.46 -15.52 5.43
C ARG A 178 16.72 -14.18 5.39
N VAL A 179 17.45 -13.12 5.66
CA VAL A 179 16.95 -11.74 5.56
C VAL A 179 17.84 -10.94 4.62
N ASP A 180 17.22 -10.31 3.62
CA ASP A 180 17.83 -9.28 2.78
C ASP A 180 17.00 -8.01 2.91
N THR A 181 17.57 -6.98 3.51
CA THR A 181 16.85 -5.74 3.79
C THR A 181 17.62 -4.52 3.34
N SER A 182 16.91 -3.60 2.70
CA SER A 182 17.45 -2.33 2.22
C SER A 182 16.60 -1.17 2.72
N LEU A 183 17.20 -0.23 3.44
CA LEU A 183 16.59 1.01 3.92
C LEU A 183 17.22 2.18 3.19
N SER A 184 16.52 2.73 2.21
CA SER A 184 16.91 3.94 1.46
C SER A 184 16.03 5.15 1.80
N GLY A 185 14.92 4.97 2.47
CA GLY A 185 14.00 6.00 2.95
C GLY A 185 14.38 6.62 4.29
N VAL A 186 13.36 7.09 5.01
CA VAL A 186 13.47 7.64 6.36
C VAL A 186 12.70 6.76 7.34
N GLY A 187 13.39 6.14 8.31
CA GLY A 187 12.69 5.30 9.29
C GLY A 187 13.56 4.25 9.94
N SER A 188 12.91 3.16 10.36
CA SER A 188 13.59 2.07 11.05
C SER A 188 13.14 0.69 10.58
N ALA A 189 14.03 -0.28 10.68
CA ALA A 189 13.71 -1.69 10.46
C ALA A 189 14.20 -2.54 11.64
N ASN A 190 13.31 -3.38 12.16
CA ASN A 190 13.64 -4.40 13.16
C ASN A 190 13.35 -5.77 12.53
N VAL A 191 14.37 -6.59 12.38
CA VAL A 191 14.25 -7.89 11.72
C VAL A 191 14.82 -9.03 12.58
N ARG A 192 14.43 -10.26 12.29
CA ARG A 192 14.96 -11.45 12.95
C ARG A 192 15.50 -12.43 11.91
N ALA A 193 16.81 -12.64 11.92
CA ALA A 193 17.53 -13.51 11.01
C ALA A 193 18.14 -14.71 11.76
N GLU A 194 17.84 -15.93 11.30
CA GLU A 194 18.31 -17.14 11.98
C GLU A 194 19.56 -17.76 11.34
N LYS A 195 19.78 -17.57 10.02
CA LYS A 195 20.96 -18.13 9.31
C LYS A 195 21.82 -17.04 8.67
N SER A 196 21.23 -16.15 7.88
CA SER A 196 21.96 -15.10 7.20
C SER A 196 21.21 -13.78 7.19
N LEU A 197 21.97 -12.67 7.25
CA LEU A 197 21.49 -11.30 7.15
C LEU A 197 22.33 -10.53 6.14
N ARG A 198 21.67 -9.91 5.16
CA ARG A 198 22.21 -8.82 4.37
C ARG A 198 21.41 -7.57 4.70
N ALA A 199 22.09 -6.52 5.15
CA ALA A 199 21.44 -5.28 5.57
C ALA A 199 22.15 -4.07 4.96
N ASN A 200 21.41 -3.28 4.16
CA ASN A 200 21.90 -2.09 3.52
C ASN A 200 21.12 -0.86 4.01
N VAL A 201 21.82 0.15 4.52
CA VAL A 201 21.22 1.43 4.94
C VAL A 201 21.87 2.54 4.16
N SER A 202 21.13 3.15 3.22
CA SER A 202 21.58 4.29 2.44
C SER A 202 20.75 5.56 2.72
N GLY A 203 19.63 5.43 3.43
CA GLY A 203 18.74 6.51 3.86
C GLY A 203 19.10 7.13 5.20
N VAL A 204 18.08 7.66 5.87
CA VAL A 204 18.19 8.22 7.22
C VAL A 204 17.42 7.32 8.19
N GLY A 205 18.13 6.59 9.06
CA GLY A 205 17.47 5.73 10.01
C GLY A 205 18.33 4.63 10.59
N SER A 206 17.69 3.65 11.23
CA SER A 206 18.39 2.55 11.89
C SER A 206 17.79 1.21 11.52
N LEU A 207 18.66 0.21 11.44
CA LEU A 207 18.27 -1.18 11.33
C LEU A 207 18.77 -1.94 12.57
N SER A 208 17.86 -2.58 13.26
CA SER A 208 18.18 -3.49 14.37
C SER A 208 17.80 -4.92 13.98
N TRP A 209 18.64 -5.88 14.35
CA TRP A 209 18.35 -7.27 14.08
C TRP A 209 18.57 -8.17 15.29
N LYS A 210 17.82 -9.26 15.35
CA LYS A 210 17.89 -10.32 16.35
C LYS A 210 18.07 -11.68 15.66
N GLY A 211 18.33 -12.69 16.45
CA GLY A 211 18.41 -14.07 15.97
C GLY A 211 19.83 -14.63 15.99
N ALA A 212 19.96 -15.83 15.43
CA ALA A 212 21.17 -16.64 15.51
C ALA A 212 22.06 -16.56 14.26
N ALA A 213 21.76 -15.66 13.31
CA ALA A 213 22.52 -15.55 12.06
C ALA A 213 24.02 -15.40 12.30
N THR A 214 24.80 -16.21 11.59
CA THR A 214 26.27 -16.22 11.61
C THR A 214 26.87 -15.62 10.36
N ASP A 215 26.15 -15.67 9.24
CA ASP A 215 26.53 -15.00 7.98
C ASP A 215 25.86 -13.62 7.93
N VAL A 216 26.61 -12.59 8.33
CA VAL A 216 26.08 -11.23 8.44
C VAL A 216 26.90 -10.25 7.61
N THR A 217 26.27 -9.65 6.62
CA THR A 217 26.83 -8.59 5.80
C THR A 217 26.02 -7.32 6.00
N THR A 218 26.70 -6.24 6.44
CA THR A 218 26.06 -4.94 6.64
C THR A 218 26.79 -3.85 5.87
N ASN A 219 26.03 -2.95 5.26
CA ASN A 219 26.56 -1.78 4.56
C ASN A 219 25.77 -0.53 4.97
N VAL A 220 26.47 0.51 5.40
CA VAL A 220 25.86 1.79 5.78
C VAL A 220 26.54 2.89 5.01
N SER A 221 25.82 3.53 4.09
CA SER A 221 26.30 4.68 3.31
C SER A 221 25.49 5.96 3.58
N GLY A 222 24.37 5.85 4.33
CA GLY A 222 23.50 6.95 4.72
C GLY A 222 23.79 7.49 6.13
N ILE A 223 22.80 8.22 6.69
CA ILE A 223 22.83 8.70 8.07
C ILE A 223 22.08 7.70 8.95
N GLY A 224 22.81 6.76 9.51
CA GLY A 224 22.17 5.73 10.33
C GLY A 224 23.14 4.68 10.84
N ARG A 225 22.58 3.58 11.31
CA ARG A 225 23.36 2.46 11.83
C ARG A 225 22.65 1.12 11.66
N VAL A 226 23.45 0.05 11.63
CA VAL A 226 22.97 -1.32 11.81
C VAL A 226 23.49 -1.83 13.14
N SER A 227 22.62 -2.43 13.96
CA SER A 227 22.99 -2.99 15.27
C SER A 227 22.32 -4.35 15.50
N LYS A 228 23.02 -5.23 16.25
CA LYS A 228 22.40 -6.42 16.84
C LYS A 228 21.70 -6.02 18.13
N GLY A 229 20.43 -6.40 18.29
CA GLY A 229 19.61 -6.17 19.49
C GLY A 229 19.61 -7.35 20.44
#